data_11c69490b85f3bde7ae5c07930106794
#
_entry.id   11c69490b85f3bde7ae5c07930106794
#
_cell.length_a   1.000
_cell.length_b   1.000
_cell.length_c   1.000
_cell.angle_alpha   90.00
_cell.angle_beta   90.00
_cell.angle_gamma   90.00
#
_symmetry.space_group_name_H-M   'P 1'
#
loop_
_entity.id
_entity.type
_entity.pdbx_description
1 polymer ?
#
loop_
_entity_poly.entity_id
_entity_poly.type
_entity_poly.pdbx_seq_one_letter_code
_entity_poly.pdbx_strand_id
1 'polypeptide(L)'
;MRILLHFAKAVFGEPSADFDEMLRSPKPTDVFWQTHTGGADARCATDDVKFPILFTTGFYDIYTGGIFDMWNKMRAENRENCALVVSPYDHGDGFNEATGIAFPHGKRKEQFGADYEIKWFEHIRKNTKTPFEKGKITYYNLFENLWHTDDFKTSETIVSLPLGNETITYTYNPFDPPRFKGGLSCNFGGSVFQDKPNLRHDIISVYTSPFEKDAFVKGKMSAKLRISSDCEDTCFYVRVSIEKERGDFGLRDDITSLCYQLGDYVPNTLVDLTFNFDEHAFLIKKGERLRVDIASANAEHYVRHTNQKGLYSEQTTAKIAQNTVYLQDSTLVLPISC
;
A
#
# COMPACT_ATOMS: atom_id res chain seq x y z
N MET A 1 -9.89 -21.66 -12.74
CA MET A 1 -8.59 -21.53 -12.08
C MET A 1 -7.39 -22.08 -12.86
N ARG A 2 -7.50 -23.08 -13.70
CA ARG A 2 -6.44 -23.45 -14.68
C ARG A 2 -6.05 -22.34 -15.69
N ILE A 3 -6.67 -21.18 -15.59
CA ILE A 3 -6.54 -20.08 -16.56
C ILE A 3 -5.14 -19.46 -16.53
N LEU A 4 -4.46 -19.39 -15.38
CA LEU A 4 -3.17 -18.71 -15.30
C LEU A 4 -2.05 -19.50 -16.00
N LEU A 5 -1.93 -20.82 -15.79
CA LEU A 5 -0.91 -21.64 -16.47
C LEU A 5 -1.09 -21.73 -18.00
N HIS A 6 -2.26 -21.40 -18.50
CA HIS A 6 -2.53 -21.37 -19.94
C HIS A 6 -2.75 -19.95 -20.47
N PHE A 7 -2.58 -18.94 -19.63
CA PHE A 7 -2.85 -17.55 -19.99
C PHE A 7 -1.96 -17.10 -21.16
N ALA A 8 -0.66 -17.36 -21.07
CA ALA A 8 0.28 -17.03 -22.15
C ALA A 8 -0.14 -17.69 -23.46
N LYS A 9 -0.48 -18.98 -23.46
CA LYS A 9 -0.96 -19.67 -24.64
C LYS A 9 -2.30 -19.12 -25.16
N ALA A 10 -3.22 -18.73 -24.26
CA ALA A 10 -4.49 -18.15 -24.63
C ALA A 10 -4.36 -16.74 -25.22
N VAL A 11 -3.41 -15.96 -24.74
CA VAL A 11 -3.22 -14.55 -25.16
C VAL A 11 -2.25 -14.45 -26.33
N PHE A 12 -1.14 -15.18 -26.29
CA PHE A 12 -0.04 -15.08 -27.27
C PHE A 12 -0.03 -16.22 -28.29
N GLY A 13 -0.92 -17.22 -28.16
CA GLY A 13 -1.00 -18.37 -29.07
C GLY A 13 0.00 -19.50 -28.74
N GLU A 14 0.99 -19.26 -27.91
CA GLU A 14 2.04 -20.21 -27.52
C GLU A 14 2.36 -20.11 -26.00
N PRO A 15 2.91 -21.17 -25.39
CA PRO A 15 3.40 -21.13 -24.01
C PRO A 15 4.59 -20.17 -23.89
N SER A 16 4.71 -19.53 -22.75
CA SER A 16 5.88 -18.71 -22.39
C SER A 16 6.53 -19.30 -21.16
N ALA A 17 7.78 -19.76 -21.31
CA ALA A 17 8.56 -20.35 -20.21
C ALA A 17 8.81 -19.32 -19.09
N ASP A 18 9.14 -18.07 -19.46
CA ASP A 18 9.38 -17.00 -18.50
C ASP A 18 8.12 -16.66 -17.70
N PHE A 19 6.95 -16.65 -18.35
CA PHE A 19 5.69 -16.39 -17.65
C PHE A 19 5.33 -17.54 -16.68
N ASP A 20 5.56 -18.79 -17.11
CA ASP A 20 5.32 -19.96 -16.26
C ASP A 20 6.27 -19.97 -15.05
N GLU A 21 7.55 -19.60 -15.24
CA GLU A 21 8.53 -19.48 -14.17
C GLU A 21 8.18 -18.33 -13.22
N MET A 22 7.75 -17.18 -13.73
CA MET A 22 7.23 -16.07 -12.93
C MET A 22 6.07 -16.51 -12.03
N LEU A 23 5.11 -17.26 -12.55
CA LEU A 23 3.97 -17.77 -11.78
C LEU A 23 4.36 -18.81 -10.71
N ARG A 24 5.52 -19.45 -10.85
CA ARG A 24 6.08 -20.39 -9.87
C ARG A 24 6.99 -19.73 -8.86
N SER A 25 7.24 -18.44 -8.99
CA SER A 25 8.18 -17.65 -8.18
C SER A 25 7.41 -16.61 -7.32
N PRO A 26 6.69 -17.04 -6.26
CA PRO A 26 5.80 -16.17 -5.49
C PRO A 26 6.55 -15.17 -4.59
N LYS A 27 7.84 -15.37 -4.32
CA LYS A 27 8.62 -14.53 -3.42
C LYS A 27 9.61 -13.66 -4.18
N PRO A 28 9.81 -12.39 -3.78
CA PRO A 28 10.84 -11.52 -4.38
C PRO A 28 12.26 -12.09 -4.31
N THR A 29 12.49 -13.02 -3.38
CA THR A 29 13.79 -13.73 -3.19
C THR A 29 13.95 -14.94 -4.08
N ASP A 30 12.95 -15.34 -4.85
CA ASP A 30 13.04 -16.48 -5.75
C ASP A 30 13.99 -16.20 -6.92
N VAL A 31 14.63 -17.25 -7.42
CA VAL A 31 15.69 -17.16 -8.46
C VAL A 31 15.24 -16.38 -9.69
N PHE A 32 13.99 -16.55 -10.11
CA PHE A 32 13.42 -15.80 -11.23
C PHE A 32 13.60 -14.29 -11.05
N TRP A 33 13.16 -13.76 -9.92
CA TRP A 33 13.25 -12.32 -9.64
C TRP A 33 14.68 -11.84 -9.46
N GLN A 34 15.56 -12.69 -8.91
CA GLN A 34 16.98 -12.38 -8.75
C GLN A 34 17.69 -12.26 -10.08
N THR A 35 17.34 -13.10 -11.07
CA THR A 35 17.99 -13.12 -12.38
C THR A 35 17.39 -12.12 -13.38
N HIS A 36 16.07 -11.95 -13.38
CA HIS A 36 15.38 -11.11 -14.37
C HIS A 36 15.26 -9.64 -13.98
N THR A 37 15.19 -9.37 -12.69
CA THR A 37 15.06 -7.98 -12.18
C THR A 37 16.24 -7.55 -11.33
N GLY A 38 17.24 -8.42 -11.18
CA GLY A 38 18.35 -8.25 -10.25
C GLY A 38 17.93 -8.37 -8.78
N GLY A 39 16.76 -8.94 -8.51
CA GLY A 39 16.20 -9.11 -7.18
C GLY A 39 15.71 -7.83 -6.51
N ALA A 40 15.21 -7.96 -5.29
CA ALA A 40 14.77 -6.82 -4.51
C ALA A 40 15.89 -5.79 -4.27
N ASP A 41 17.15 -6.25 -4.21
CA ASP A 41 18.31 -5.38 -3.99
C ASP A 41 18.82 -4.73 -5.28
N ALA A 42 18.69 -5.38 -6.42
CA ALA A 42 19.17 -4.83 -7.69
C ALA A 42 18.18 -3.84 -8.34
N ARG A 43 16.90 -3.87 -7.98
CA ARG A 43 15.97 -2.78 -8.34
C ARG A 43 16.49 -1.42 -7.85
N CYS A 44 17.44 -1.43 -6.97
CA CYS A 44 17.99 -0.27 -6.31
C CYS A 44 19.50 -0.16 -6.54
N ALA A 45 20.01 -0.59 -7.70
CA ALA A 45 21.36 -0.27 -8.13
C ALA A 45 21.56 1.25 -8.35
N THR A 46 20.92 2.05 -7.46
CA THR A 46 21.06 3.50 -7.39
C THR A 46 22.43 3.93 -6.88
N ASP A 47 23.23 2.98 -6.36
CA ASP A 47 24.59 3.24 -5.91
C ASP A 47 25.50 3.75 -7.03
N ASP A 48 25.24 3.32 -8.27
CA ASP A 48 26.01 3.75 -9.44
C ASP A 48 25.38 4.94 -10.18
N VAL A 49 24.18 5.38 -9.76
CA VAL A 49 23.49 6.52 -10.36
C VAL A 49 24.09 7.82 -9.84
N LYS A 50 24.89 8.47 -10.68
CA LYS A 50 25.55 9.76 -10.38
C LYS A 50 24.92 10.97 -11.06
N PHE A 51 23.89 10.77 -11.87
CA PHE A 51 23.20 11.85 -12.55
C PHE A 51 21.95 12.30 -11.76
N PRO A 52 21.57 13.58 -11.87
CA PRO A 52 20.40 14.11 -11.19
C PRO A 52 19.09 13.48 -11.69
N ILE A 53 18.22 13.06 -10.78
CA ILE A 53 16.91 12.50 -11.09
C ILE A 53 15.82 13.31 -10.39
N LEU A 54 14.74 13.62 -11.12
CA LEU A 54 13.48 14.03 -10.54
C LEU A 54 12.56 12.80 -10.48
N PHE A 55 12.35 12.27 -9.28
CA PHE A 55 11.35 11.23 -9.05
C PHE A 55 9.97 11.87 -8.86
N THR A 56 8.96 11.28 -9.45
CA THR A 56 7.57 11.72 -9.28
C THR A 56 6.67 10.53 -9.02
N THR A 57 5.82 10.62 -8.00
CA THR A 57 4.81 9.60 -7.66
C THR A 57 3.64 10.26 -6.93
N GLY A 58 2.66 9.48 -6.55
CA GLY A 58 1.55 9.92 -5.70
C GLY A 58 1.31 8.92 -4.58
N PHE A 59 0.71 9.36 -3.47
CA PHE A 59 0.43 8.45 -2.35
C PHE A 59 -0.49 7.28 -2.71
N TYR A 60 -1.26 7.35 -3.77
CA TYR A 60 -2.11 6.27 -4.25
C TYR A 60 -1.60 5.60 -5.54
N ASP A 61 -0.35 5.91 -5.93
CA ASP A 61 0.33 5.26 -7.03
C ASP A 61 0.84 3.86 -6.62
N ILE A 62 0.65 2.86 -7.47
CA ILE A 62 1.18 1.50 -7.23
C ILE A 62 2.70 1.45 -7.10
N TYR A 63 3.40 2.46 -7.58
CA TYR A 63 4.87 2.56 -7.52
C TYR A 63 5.38 3.31 -6.29
N THR A 64 4.51 3.81 -5.42
CA THR A 64 4.90 4.65 -4.26
C THR A 64 5.97 3.96 -3.41
N GLY A 65 5.72 2.73 -2.95
CA GLY A 65 6.66 1.99 -2.12
C GLY A 65 8.00 1.77 -2.81
N GLY A 66 7.99 1.38 -4.10
CA GLY A 66 9.21 1.19 -4.88
C GLY A 66 10.02 2.48 -5.08
N ILE A 67 9.35 3.61 -5.27
CA ILE A 67 10.03 4.92 -5.43
C ILE A 67 10.65 5.36 -4.10
N PHE A 68 9.95 5.22 -2.97
CA PHE A 68 10.52 5.51 -1.65
C PHE A 68 11.68 4.56 -1.30
N ASP A 69 11.57 3.28 -1.65
CA ASP A 69 12.66 2.32 -1.46
C ASP A 69 13.90 2.71 -2.29
N MET A 70 13.74 3.10 -3.56
CA MET A 70 14.83 3.62 -4.38
C MET A 70 15.45 4.87 -3.77
N TRP A 71 14.63 5.83 -3.34
CA TRP A 71 15.09 7.06 -2.69
C TRP A 71 15.88 6.78 -1.41
N ASN A 72 15.37 5.90 -0.55
CA ASN A 72 15.98 5.59 0.75
C ASN A 72 17.27 4.78 0.63
N LYS A 73 17.36 3.88 -0.36
CA LYS A 73 18.57 3.07 -0.61
C LYS A 73 19.65 3.81 -1.38
N MET A 74 19.32 4.92 -2.04
CA MET A 74 20.31 5.76 -2.75
C MET A 74 21.34 6.31 -1.76
N ARG A 75 22.64 6.27 -2.13
CA ARG A 75 23.71 6.91 -1.35
C ARG A 75 23.44 8.39 -1.16
N ALA A 76 23.79 8.94 0.01
CA ALA A 76 23.53 10.33 0.35
C ALA A 76 24.10 11.31 -0.69
N GLU A 77 25.35 11.10 -1.12
CA GLU A 77 26.00 11.94 -2.13
C GLU A 77 25.32 11.95 -3.49
N ASN A 78 24.66 10.85 -3.88
CA ASN A 78 23.89 10.78 -5.13
C ASN A 78 22.53 11.43 -4.95
N ARG A 79 21.86 11.18 -3.81
CA ARG A 79 20.55 11.73 -3.47
C ARG A 79 20.56 13.25 -3.37
N GLU A 80 21.67 13.85 -2.91
CA GLU A 80 21.83 15.30 -2.85
C GLU A 80 21.68 16.02 -4.20
N ASN A 81 21.77 15.28 -5.32
CA ASN A 81 21.53 15.82 -6.65
C ASN A 81 20.13 15.53 -7.20
N CYS A 82 19.32 14.77 -6.47
CA CYS A 82 17.99 14.33 -6.89
C CYS A 82 16.90 15.09 -6.13
N ALA A 83 15.66 15.00 -6.60
CA ALA A 83 14.48 15.44 -5.87
C ALA A 83 13.36 14.39 -6.04
N LEU A 84 12.47 14.30 -5.05
CA LEU A 84 11.28 13.46 -5.12
C LEU A 84 10.04 14.32 -4.88
N VAL A 85 9.00 14.14 -5.70
CA VAL A 85 7.72 14.83 -5.58
C VAL A 85 6.59 13.81 -5.41
N VAL A 86 5.79 13.94 -4.35
CA VAL A 86 4.71 13.00 -4.00
C VAL A 86 3.39 13.75 -3.92
N SER A 87 2.50 13.48 -4.89
CA SER A 87 1.16 14.09 -4.93
C SER A 87 0.14 13.29 -4.08
N PRO A 88 -1.04 13.84 -3.79
CA PRO A 88 -2.12 13.12 -3.09
C PRO A 88 -2.92 12.19 -4.00
N TYR A 89 -2.45 11.92 -5.22
CA TYR A 89 -3.19 11.19 -6.25
C TYR A 89 -2.54 9.84 -6.60
N ASP A 90 -3.10 9.19 -7.63
CA ASP A 90 -2.60 7.96 -8.23
C ASP A 90 -1.50 8.21 -9.28
N HIS A 91 -1.19 7.22 -10.10
CA HIS A 91 -0.07 7.23 -11.04
C HIS A 91 -0.06 8.43 -12.03
N GLY A 92 -1.17 8.98 -12.39
CA GLY A 92 -1.27 10.04 -13.41
C GLY A 92 -1.62 11.44 -12.87
N ASP A 93 -1.58 11.69 -11.56
CA ASP A 93 -2.27 12.83 -10.93
C ASP A 93 -3.76 12.87 -11.33
N GLY A 94 -4.32 11.70 -11.60
CA GLY A 94 -5.71 11.53 -11.98
C GLY A 94 -6.62 12.01 -10.87
N PHE A 95 -7.61 12.82 -11.23
CA PHE A 95 -8.72 13.15 -10.37
C PHE A 95 -9.83 12.16 -10.65
N ASN A 96 -10.24 11.41 -9.64
CA ASN A 96 -11.44 10.62 -9.76
C ASN A 96 -12.65 11.51 -9.40
N GLU A 97 -13.21 12.18 -10.39
CA GLU A 97 -14.37 13.06 -10.22
C GLU A 97 -15.57 12.34 -9.59
N ALA A 98 -15.69 11.03 -9.82
CA ALA A 98 -16.78 10.22 -9.25
C ALA A 98 -16.70 10.12 -7.73
N THR A 99 -15.54 10.35 -7.11
CA THR A 99 -15.36 10.30 -5.65
C THR A 99 -15.72 11.62 -4.97
N GLY A 100 -15.75 12.72 -5.71
CA GLY A 100 -16.03 14.06 -5.19
C GLY A 100 -14.98 14.55 -4.18
N ILE A 101 -13.74 14.00 -4.23
CA ILE A 101 -12.65 14.45 -3.39
C ILE A 101 -11.75 15.35 -4.22
N ALA A 102 -11.52 16.55 -3.73
CA ALA A 102 -10.53 17.46 -4.27
C ALA A 102 -9.48 17.75 -3.20
N PHE A 103 -8.22 17.67 -3.59
CA PHE A 103 -7.10 18.16 -2.80
C PHE A 103 -6.70 19.52 -3.40
N PRO A 104 -6.99 20.64 -2.73
CA PRO A 104 -6.66 21.98 -3.25
C PRO A 104 -5.19 22.07 -3.60
N HIS A 105 -4.88 22.50 -4.82
CA HIS A 105 -3.51 22.57 -5.35
C HIS A 105 -2.70 21.26 -5.28
N GLY A 106 -3.37 20.12 -5.16
CA GLY A 106 -2.72 18.81 -5.01
C GLY A 106 -2.07 18.29 -6.30
N LYS A 107 -2.51 18.75 -7.49
CA LYS A 107 -1.90 18.35 -8.75
C LYS A 107 -0.56 19.04 -8.94
N ARG A 108 0.46 18.27 -9.31
CA ARG A 108 1.83 18.79 -9.54
C ARG A 108 1.85 19.94 -10.54
N LYS A 109 1.12 19.82 -11.65
CA LYS A 109 1.05 20.85 -12.68
C LYS A 109 0.38 22.16 -12.19
N GLU A 110 -0.61 22.06 -11.32
CA GLU A 110 -1.27 23.23 -10.73
C GLU A 110 -0.35 23.94 -9.73
N GLN A 111 0.39 23.18 -8.93
CA GLN A 111 1.28 23.73 -7.90
C GLN A 111 2.58 24.28 -8.45
N PHE A 112 3.23 23.56 -9.38
CA PHE A 112 4.60 23.86 -9.82
C PHE A 112 4.68 24.41 -11.27
N GLY A 113 3.54 24.47 -11.96
CA GLY A 113 3.44 24.85 -13.37
C GLY A 113 3.47 23.64 -14.30
N ALA A 114 2.83 23.75 -15.45
CA ALA A 114 2.75 22.67 -16.44
C ALA A 114 4.12 22.20 -16.98
N ASP A 115 5.13 23.05 -16.85
CA ASP A 115 6.50 22.87 -17.32
C ASP A 115 7.49 22.50 -16.20
N TYR A 116 7.04 22.03 -15.04
CA TYR A 116 7.91 21.78 -13.88
C TYR A 116 9.02 20.77 -14.15
N GLU A 117 8.77 19.77 -14.98
CA GLU A 117 9.77 18.79 -15.41
C GLU A 117 10.82 19.44 -16.32
N ILE A 118 10.39 20.29 -17.25
CA ILE A 118 11.30 21.05 -18.13
C ILE A 118 12.17 21.98 -17.28
N LYS A 119 11.61 22.67 -16.30
CA LYS A 119 12.36 23.53 -15.37
C LYS A 119 13.42 22.76 -14.59
N TRP A 120 13.15 21.50 -14.22
CA TRP A 120 14.15 20.63 -13.61
C TRP A 120 15.32 20.37 -14.56
N PHE A 121 15.07 19.96 -15.81
CA PHE A 121 16.13 19.74 -16.80
C PHE A 121 16.91 21.04 -17.13
N GLU A 122 16.26 22.18 -17.20
CA GLU A 122 16.93 23.46 -17.40
C GLU A 122 17.79 23.86 -16.19
N HIS A 123 17.32 23.56 -14.98
CA HIS A 123 18.12 23.74 -13.77
C HIS A 123 19.42 22.93 -13.83
N ILE A 124 19.33 21.65 -14.19
CA ILE A 124 20.50 20.78 -14.30
C ILE A 124 21.48 21.29 -15.37
N ARG A 125 20.97 21.74 -16.51
CA ARG A 125 21.82 22.18 -17.65
C ARG A 125 22.38 23.59 -17.53
N LYS A 126 21.63 24.49 -16.93
CA LYS A 126 21.89 25.94 -16.99
C LYS A 126 21.92 26.59 -15.63
N ASN A 127 21.74 25.83 -14.55
CA ASN A 127 21.62 26.32 -13.16
C ASN A 127 20.51 27.40 -13.00
N THR A 128 19.40 27.24 -13.71
CA THR A 128 18.23 28.11 -13.60
C THR A 128 17.42 27.77 -12.35
N LYS A 129 16.44 28.59 -11.99
CA LYS A 129 15.56 28.33 -10.86
C LYS A 129 14.69 27.09 -11.11
N THR A 130 14.61 26.20 -10.11
CA THR A 130 13.68 25.05 -10.09
C THR A 130 12.72 25.19 -8.90
N PRO A 131 11.48 24.64 -8.97
CA PRO A 131 10.59 24.60 -7.83
C PRO A 131 10.97 23.54 -6.78
N PHE A 132 11.95 22.69 -7.07
CA PHE A 132 12.33 21.57 -6.20
C PHE A 132 13.67 21.78 -5.52
N GLU A 133 13.73 21.44 -4.24
CA GLU A 133 14.96 21.44 -3.46
C GLU A 133 15.67 20.07 -3.63
N LYS A 134 16.94 20.13 -4.03
CA LYS A 134 17.78 18.93 -4.16
C LYS A 134 18.02 18.25 -2.81
N GLY A 135 18.04 16.93 -2.82
CA GLY A 135 18.20 16.12 -1.61
C GLY A 135 16.94 16.03 -0.75
N LYS A 136 15.81 16.64 -1.19
CA LYS A 136 14.57 16.71 -0.43
C LYS A 136 13.41 16.04 -1.13
N ILE A 137 12.38 15.72 -0.33
CA ILE A 137 11.10 15.23 -0.77
C ILE A 137 10.08 16.35 -0.63
N THR A 138 9.44 16.71 -1.74
CA THR A 138 8.30 17.61 -1.77
C THR A 138 7.03 16.76 -1.81
N TYR A 139 6.19 16.85 -0.79
CA TYR A 139 5.02 16.01 -0.66
C TYR A 139 3.78 16.80 -0.22
N TYR A 140 2.61 16.30 -0.60
CA TYR A 140 1.34 16.87 -0.19
C TYR A 140 0.87 16.22 1.12
N ASN A 141 0.60 16.99 2.16
CA ASN A 141 0.00 16.48 3.38
C ASN A 141 -1.53 16.49 3.26
N LEU A 142 -2.14 15.30 3.23
CA LEU A 142 -3.57 15.15 3.09
C LEU A 142 -4.30 15.72 4.31
N PHE A 143 -5.44 16.38 4.07
CA PHE A 143 -6.31 17.03 5.06
C PHE A 143 -5.75 18.24 5.77
N GLU A 144 -4.45 18.48 5.78
CA GLU A 144 -3.86 19.79 5.98
C GLU A 144 -3.99 20.61 4.68
N ASN A 145 -3.94 19.92 3.54
CA ASN A 145 -4.03 20.47 2.18
C ASN A 145 -2.89 21.41 1.82
N LEU A 146 -1.69 21.08 2.28
CA LEU A 146 -0.47 21.85 2.03
C LEU A 146 0.65 20.97 1.47
N TRP A 147 1.49 21.58 0.63
CA TRP A 147 2.75 20.99 0.21
C TRP A 147 3.85 21.32 1.21
N HIS A 148 4.63 20.30 1.55
CA HIS A 148 5.82 20.39 2.40
C HIS A 148 7.05 19.97 1.61
N THR A 149 8.23 20.46 2.02
CA THR A 149 9.53 20.06 1.48
C THR A 149 10.49 19.84 2.64
N ASP A 150 10.88 18.60 2.87
CA ASP A 150 11.82 18.19 3.91
C ASP A 150 12.48 16.84 3.58
N ASP A 151 13.19 16.24 4.53
CA ASP A 151 13.82 14.91 4.36
C ASP A 151 12.83 13.75 4.45
N PHE A 152 11.56 14.00 4.62
CA PHE A 152 10.49 13.01 4.85
C PHE A 152 10.86 11.99 5.93
N LYS A 153 11.51 12.43 6.99
CA LYS A 153 11.80 11.53 8.12
C LYS A 153 10.50 11.10 8.76
N THR A 154 10.39 9.80 9.00
CA THR A 154 9.29 9.22 9.78
C THR A 154 9.21 9.94 11.13
N SER A 155 8.00 10.27 11.56
CA SER A 155 7.77 10.89 12.87
C SER A 155 8.31 9.99 13.98
N GLU A 156 9.02 10.58 14.94
CA GLU A 156 9.75 9.84 15.99
C GLU A 156 8.82 9.21 17.03
N THR A 157 7.64 9.80 17.26
CA THR A 157 6.67 9.27 18.20
C THR A 157 5.88 8.15 17.54
N ILE A 158 6.05 6.94 18.05
CA ILE A 158 5.30 5.77 17.59
C ILE A 158 4.14 5.52 18.57
N VAL A 159 2.91 5.53 18.05
CA VAL A 159 1.70 5.25 18.84
C VAL A 159 1.11 3.93 18.39
N SER A 160 0.87 3.05 19.35
CA SER A 160 0.18 1.77 19.13
C SER A 160 -1.25 1.89 19.64
N LEU A 161 -2.21 1.72 18.73
CA LEU A 161 -3.65 1.82 19.01
C LEU A 161 -4.26 0.41 19.04
N PRO A 162 -4.92 -0.02 20.15
CA PRO A 162 -5.62 -1.30 20.21
C PRO A 162 -6.80 -1.28 19.24
N LEU A 163 -7.08 -2.42 18.60
CA LEU A 163 -8.20 -2.54 17.65
C LEU A 163 -9.54 -2.89 18.33
N GLY A 164 -9.52 -3.37 19.57
CA GLY A 164 -10.74 -3.70 20.31
C GLY A 164 -10.49 -4.74 21.41
N ASN A 165 -11.57 -5.28 21.96
CA ASN A 165 -11.52 -6.26 23.05
C ASN A 165 -12.22 -7.57 22.69
N GLU A 166 -12.65 -7.75 21.45
CA GLU A 166 -13.46 -8.87 21.01
C GLU A 166 -12.63 -9.90 20.24
N THR A 167 -13.11 -11.14 20.26
CA THR A 167 -12.65 -12.18 19.33
C THR A 167 -13.75 -12.40 18.31
N ILE A 168 -13.43 -12.22 17.03
CA ILE A 168 -14.41 -12.32 15.95
C ILE A 168 -14.00 -13.40 14.97
N THR A 169 -14.91 -14.34 14.71
CA THR A 169 -14.76 -15.36 13.69
C THR A 169 -15.66 -15.01 12.49
N TYR A 170 -15.12 -15.12 11.29
CA TYR A 170 -15.85 -14.91 10.05
C TYR A 170 -15.52 -15.98 9.02
N THR A 171 -16.45 -16.16 8.10
CA THR A 171 -16.31 -17.11 7.01
C THR A 171 -15.80 -16.40 5.75
N TYR A 172 -14.66 -16.82 5.21
CA TYR A 172 -14.19 -16.36 3.92
C TYR A 172 -14.49 -17.39 2.82
N ASN A 173 -15.27 -16.96 1.83
CA ASN A 173 -15.62 -17.75 0.64
C ASN A 173 -14.89 -17.18 -0.59
N PRO A 174 -13.89 -17.89 -1.17
CA PRO A 174 -13.20 -17.43 -2.38
C PRO A 174 -14.07 -17.27 -3.63
N PHE A 175 -15.27 -17.83 -3.63
CA PHE A 175 -16.22 -17.70 -4.75
C PHE A 175 -17.10 -16.45 -4.66
N ASP A 176 -17.16 -15.82 -3.48
CA ASP A 176 -17.82 -14.54 -3.23
C ASP A 176 -16.90 -13.63 -2.38
N PRO A 177 -15.74 -13.22 -2.91
CA PRO A 177 -14.74 -12.48 -2.13
C PRO A 177 -15.17 -11.03 -1.90
N PRO A 178 -14.81 -10.43 -0.74
CA PRO A 178 -15.02 -9.01 -0.51
C PRO A 178 -14.24 -8.14 -1.50
N ARG A 179 -14.79 -6.95 -1.74
CA ARG A 179 -14.24 -5.92 -2.61
C ARG A 179 -14.21 -4.60 -1.87
N PHE A 180 -13.15 -3.84 -2.06
CA PHE A 180 -12.99 -2.51 -1.50
C PHE A 180 -12.76 -1.50 -2.61
N LYS A 181 -13.18 -0.27 -2.40
CA LYS A 181 -13.02 0.82 -3.36
C LYS A 181 -11.67 1.50 -3.21
N GLY A 182 -11.07 1.89 -4.33
CA GLY A 182 -9.83 2.67 -4.34
C GLY A 182 -8.63 1.93 -3.76
N GLY A 183 -7.60 2.65 -3.39
CA GLY A 183 -6.30 2.12 -2.95
C GLY A 183 -5.20 2.37 -3.97
N LEU A 184 -4.09 1.69 -3.87
CA LEU A 184 -2.98 1.79 -4.83
C LEU A 184 -3.44 1.29 -6.20
N SER A 185 -3.41 2.15 -7.21
CA SER A 185 -3.94 1.80 -8.53
C SER A 185 -3.38 2.69 -9.64
N CYS A 186 -3.32 2.13 -10.85
CA CYS A 186 -3.15 2.90 -12.08
C CYS A 186 -4.49 3.35 -12.69
N ASN A 187 -5.59 2.62 -12.44
CA ASN A 187 -6.82 2.75 -13.23
C ASN A 187 -8.12 2.80 -12.42
N PHE A 188 -8.15 2.36 -11.17
CA PHE A 188 -9.39 2.06 -10.45
C PHE A 188 -9.57 2.79 -9.13
N GLY A 189 -8.94 3.94 -8.97
CA GLY A 189 -9.45 4.62 -7.91
C GLY A 189 -8.66 5.51 -7.03
N GLY A 190 -7.46 5.23 -6.70
CA GLY A 190 -6.72 6.10 -5.80
C GLY A 190 -7.49 6.39 -4.51
N SER A 191 -7.63 7.67 -4.19
CA SER A 191 -8.24 8.17 -2.95
C SER A 191 -9.77 8.25 -3.03
N VAL A 192 -10.47 7.38 -2.31
CA VAL A 192 -11.95 7.31 -2.34
C VAL A 192 -12.56 7.07 -0.96
N PHE A 193 -13.82 7.49 -0.81
CA PHE A 193 -14.65 7.11 0.35
C PHE A 193 -15.04 5.64 0.27
N GLN A 194 -14.96 4.97 1.41
CA GLN A 194 -15.30 3.57 1.55
C GLN A 194 -16.81 3.38 1.73
N ASP A 195 -17.27 2.14 1.49
CA ASP A 195 -18.61 1.74 1.85
C ASP A 195 -18.79 1.77 3.38
N LYS A 196 -20.05 1.84 3.82
CA LYS A 196 -20.40 1.82 5.25
C LYS A 196 -19.85 0.54 5.90
N PRO A 197 -19.40 0.60 7.17
CA PRO A 197 -18.97 -0.58 7.89
C PRO A 197 -20.10 -1.62 7.99
N ASN A 198 -19.71 -2.89 8.15
CA ASN A 198 -20.64 -4.00 8.39
C ASN A 198 -21.68 -4.26 7.28
N LEU A 199 -21.41 -3.86 6.05
CA LEU A 199 -22.24 -4.24 4.91
C LEU A 199 -22.11 -5.73 4.53
N ARG A 200 -20.98 -6.35 4.88
CA ARG A 200 -20.70 -7.77 4.68
C ARG A 200 -20.25 -8.38 6.01
N HIS A 201 -20.67 -9.61 6.25
CA HIS A 201 -20.30 -10.37 7.45
C HIS A 201 -18.86 -10.90 7.44
N ASP A 202 -18.19 -10.85 6.29
CA ASP A 202 -16.80 -11.26 6.08
C ASP A 202 -15.81 -10.06 6.05
N ILE A 203 -16.30 -8.87 6.45
CA ILE A 203 -15.50 -7.68 6.71
C ILE A 203 -15.71 -7.25 8.15
N ILE A 204 -14.65 -7.30 8.95
CA ILE A 204 -14.64 -6.76 10.32
C ILE A 204 -14.22 -5.29 10.22
N SER A 205 -15.08 -4.38 10.67
CA SER A 205 -14.77 -2.94 10.71
C SER A 205 -14.70 -2.46 12.15
N VAL A 206 -13.56 -1.92 12.56
CA VAL A 206 -13.35 -1.37 13.91
C VAL A 206 -12.85 0.06 13.81
N TYR A 207 -13.15 0.86 14.84
CA TYR A 207 -12.70 2.24 14.94
C TYR A 207 -11.79 2.41 16.16
N THR A 208 -10.75 3.22 16.00
CA THR A 208 -9.96 3.68 17.13
C THR A 208 -10.79 4.60 18.04
N SER A 209 -10.30 4.88 19.25
CA SER A 209 -10.80 6.01 20.02
C SER A 209 -10.60 7.32 19.25
N PRO A 210 -11.47 8.33 19.45
CA PRO A 210 -11.25 9.64 18.86
C PRO A 210 -9.92 10.25 19.31
N PHE A 211 -9.22 10.92 18.40
CA PHE A 211 -7.96 11.62 18.74
C PHE A 211 -8.26 12.82 19.64
N GLU A 212 -7.52 12.97 20.72
CA GLU A 212 -7.71 14.05 21.70
C GLU A 212 -7.17 15.41 21.22
N LYS A 213 -6.25 15.39 20.27
CA LYS A 213 -5.62 16.55 19.62
C LYS A 213 -5.28 16.24 18.17
N ASP A 214 -4.99 17.28 17.40
CA ASP A 214 -4.50 17.12 16.03
C ASP A 214 -3.19 16.32 16.03
N ALA A 215 -3.06 15.41 15.07
CA ALA A 215 -1.89 14.55 14.90
C ALA A 215 -1.49 14.45 13.42
N PHE A 216 -0.23 14.71 13.12
CA PHE A 216 0.33 14.49 11.81
C PHE A 216 0.92 13.10 11.73
N VAL A 217 0.46 12.30 10.78
CA VAL A 217 1.06 11.01 10.44
C VAL A 217 2.00 11.23 9.26
N LYS A 218 3.27 10.83 9.40
CA LYS A 218 4.27 10.90 8.33
C LYS A 218 5.20 9.70 8.40
N GLY A 219 5.20 8.88 7.35
CA GLY A 219 5.99 7.66 7.25
C GLY A 219 5.14 6.41 7.04
N LYS A 220 5.70 5.25 7.35
CA LYS A 220 5.04 3.95 7.24
C LYS A 220 4.21 3.65 8.48
N MET A 221 2.93 3.42 8.28
CA MET A 221 2.09 2.78 9.30
C MET A 221 2.31 1.27 9.27
N SER A 222 1.91 0.58 10.33
CA SER A 222 1.83 -0.88 10.33
C SER A 222 0.64 -1.37 11.16
N ALA A 223 0.18 -2.60 10.88
CA ALA A 223 -0.79 -3.27 11.72
C ALA A 223 -0.25 -4.65 12.13
N LYS A 224 -0.56 -5.04 13.35
CA LYS A 224 -0.30 -6.38 13.86
C LYS A 224 -1.63 -7.02 14.20
N LEU A 225 -1.92 -8.17 13.60
CA LEU A 225 -3.10 -8.96 13.91
C LEU A 225 -2.72 -10.27 14.58
N ARG A 226 -3.38 -10.59 15.70
CA ARG A 226 -3.39 -11.92 16.30
C ARG A 226 -4.55 -12.70 15.69
N ILE A 227 -4.26 -13.82 15.03
CA ILE A 227 -5.25 -14.57 14.25
C ILE A 227 -5.14 -16.08 14.44
N SER A 228 -6.18 -16.80 13.97
CA SER A 228 -6.14 -18.23 13.65
C SER A 228 -7.04 -18.53 12.44
N SER A 229 -6.81 -19.64 11.78
CA SER A 229 -7.61 -20.15 10.68
C SER A 229 -7.73 -21.67 10.73
N ASP A 230 -8.82 -22.23 10.23
CA ASP A 230 -9.00 -23.68 10.07
C ASP A 230 -8.32 -24.25 8.80
N CYS A 231 -7.76 -23.37 7.96
CA CYS A 231 -7.07 -23.75 6.72
C CYS A 231 -5.55 -23.73 6.91
N GLU A 232 -4.84 -24.51 6.10
CA GLU A 232 -3.36 -24.58 6.09
C GLU A 232 -2.72 -23.29 5.56
N ASP A 233 -3.43 -22.54 4.73
CA ASP A 233 -3.07 -21.21 4.26
C ASP A 233 -4.34 -20.43 3.92
N THR A 234 -4.34 -19.14 4.20
CA THR A 234 -5.37 -18.18 3.82
C THR A 234 -4.80 -16.78 3.87
N CYS A 235 -5.43 -15.84 3.15
CA CYS A 235 -5.04 -14.44 3.23
C CYS A 235 -5.77 -13.70 4.35
N PHE A 236 -5.07 -12.69 4.86
CA PHE A 236 -5.66 -11.60 5.63
C PHE A 236 -5.33 -10.29 4.94
N TYR A 237 -6.32 -9.43 4.85
CA TYR A 237 -6.28 -8.10 4.26
C TYR A 237 -6.62 -7.08 5.33
N VAL A 238 -5.87 -5.98 5.36
CA VAL A 238 -6.10 -4.86 6.28
C VAL A 238 -6.17 -3.57 5.49
N ARG A 239 -7.21 -2.77 5.74
CA ARG A 239 -7.33 -1.40 5.23
C ARG A 239 -7.48 -0.42 6.37
N VAL A 240 -6.75 0.68 6.28
CA VAL A 240 -6.87 1.83 7.17
C VAL A 240 -7.58 2.94 6.41
N SER A 241 -8.60 3.52 7.04
CA SER A 241 -9.34 4.68 6.55
C SER A 241 -9.45 5.72 7.65
N ILE A 242 -9.68 6.97 7.31
CA ILE A 242 -9.94 8.05 8.27
C ILE A 242 -11.40 8.48 8.19
N GLU A 243 -12.05 8.57 9.36
CA GLU A 243 -13.41 9.06 9.47
C GLU A 243 -13.47 10.56 9.20
N LYS A 244 -14.29 10.96 8.23
CA LYS A 244 -14.55 12.34 7.87
C LYS A 244 -16.06 12.57 7.86
N GLU A 245 -16.50 13.82 7.83
CA GLU A 245 -17.92 14.18 7.82
C GLU A 245 -18.72 13.47 6.71
N ARG A 246 -18.10 13.26 5.55
CA ARG A 246 -18.74 12.61 4.37
C ARG A 246 -18.67 11.08 4.38
N GLY A 247 -17.93 10.48 5.31
CA GLY A 247 -17.70 9.03 5.40
C GLY A 247 -16.23 8.70 5.63
N ASP A 248 -15.91 7.42 5.59
CA ASP A 248 -14.56 6.92 5.83
C ASP A 248 -13.71 6.98 4.56
N PHE A 249 -12.65 7.75 4.59
CA PHE A 249 -11.75 7.94 3.47
C PHE A 249 -10.57 6.95 3.52
N GLY A 250 -10.40 6.15 2.45
CA GLY A 250 -9.32 5.15 2.37
C GLY A 250 -7.92 5.77 2.34
N LEU A 251 -7.05 5.30 3.22
CA LEU A 251 -5.66 5.74 3.33
C LEU A 251 -4.70 4.72 2.72
N ARG A 252 -4.62 3.53 3.33
CA ARG A 252 -3.69 2.46 2.94
C ARG A 252 -4.31 1.10 3.14
N ASP A 253 -3.83 0.13 2.38
CA ASP A 253 -4.17 -1.27 2.54
C ASP A 253 -2.96 -2.16 2.25
N ASP A 254 -3.03 -3.39 2.78
CA ASP A 254 -2.04 -4.43 2.55
C ASP A 254 -2.70 -5.82 2.70
N ILE A 255 -2.11 -6.83 2.09
CA ILE A 255 -2.56 -8.22 2.14
C ILE A 255 -1.38 -9.15 2.30
N THR A 256 -1.57 -10.20 3.08
CA THR A 256 -0.59 -11.28 3.22
C THR A 256 -1.28 -12.63 3.41
N SER A 257 -0.59 -13.74 3.15
CA SER A 257 -1.05 -15.06 3.56
C SER A 257 -0.24 -15.61 4.73
N LEU A 258 -0.82 -16.60 5.41
CA LEU A 258 -0.16 -17.29 6.52
C LEU A 258 1.18 -17.90 6.07
N CYS A 259 1.17 -18.67 5.00
CA CYS A 259 2.40 -19.32 4.50
C CYS A 259 3.41 -18.32 3.90
N TYR A 260 2.96 -17.18 3.36
CA TYR A 260 3.87 -16.15 2.87
C TYR A 260 4.72 -15.57 4.00
N GLN A 261 4.12 -15.24 5.15
CA GLN A 261 4.87 -14.68 6.29
C GLN A 261 5.56 -15.73 7.14
N LEU A 262 4.90 -16.86 7.39
CA LEU A 262 5.34 -17.83 8.39
C LEU A 262 6.14 -19.00 7.78
N GLY A 263 6.06 -19.15 6.44
CA GLY A 263 6.61 -20.32 5.73
C GLY A 263 5.69 -21.53 5.83
N ASP A 264 5.19 -21.83 7.01
CA ASP A 264 4.26 -22.91 7.28
C ASP A 264 3.27 -22.53 8.38
N TYR A 265 2.08 -23.11 8.36
CA TYR A 265 1.04 -22.84 9.34
C TYR A 265 0.28 -24.13 9.69
N VAL A 266 0.07 -24.34 10.98
CA VAL A 266 -0.77 -25.43 11.49
C VAL A 266 -2.17 -24.90 11.78
N PRO A 267 -3.23 -25.44 11.14
CA PRO A 267 -4.60 -24.99 11.35
C PRO A 267 -4.99 -24.85 12.82
N ASN A 268 -5.77 -23.82 13.12
CA ASN A 268 -6.26 -23.48 14.46
C ASN A 268 -5.19 -23.08 15.50
N THR A 269 -3.95 -22.83 15.07
CA THR A 269 -2.94 -22.24 15.97
C THR A 269 -3.01 -20.72 15.97
N LEU A 270 -2.70 -20.11 17.12
CA LEU A 270 -2.61 -18.66 17.27
C LEU A 270 -1.27 -18.15 16.74
N VAL A 271 -1.32 -17.19 15.83
CA VAL A 271 -0.12 -16.57 15.27
C VAL A 271 -0.31 -15.07 15.13
N ASP A 272 0.80 -14.35 14.98
CA ASP A 272 0.82 -12.92 14.65
C ASP A 272 1.12 -12.73 13.18
N LEU A 273 0.36 -11.87 12.52
CA LEU A 273 0.67 -11.35 11.19
C LEU A 273 0.96 -9.86 11.26
N THR A 274 1.97 -9.42 10.50
CA THR A 274 2.34 -8.00 10.40
C THR A 274 2.03 -7.49 9.00
N PHE A 275 1.41 -6.32 8.93
CA PHE A 275 1.12 -5.56 7.71
C PHE A 275 1.93 -4.29 7.74
N ASN A 276 2.67 -4.02 6.66
CA ASN A 276 3.52 -2.84 6.54
C ASN A 276 3.01 -2.00 5.37
N PHE A 277 2.41 -0.87 5.68
CA PHE A 277 1.89 0.02 4.66
C PHE A 277 3.00 0.90 4.08
N ASP A 278 2.86 1.27 2.81
CA ASP A 278 3.75 2.24 2.18
C ASP A 278 3.65 3.62 2.84
N GLU A 279 4.64 4.47 2.59
CA GLU A 279 4.73 5.83 3.12
C GLU A 279 3.45 6.62 2.85
N HIS A 280 3.06 7.43 3.83
CA HIS A 280 1.94 8.36 3.72
C HIS A 280 2.18 9.62 4.55
N ALA A 281 1.46 10.72 4.22
CA ALA A 281 1.45 11.94 5.00
C ALA A 281 0.03 12.51 5.07
N PHE A 282 -0.53 12.62 6.28
CA PHE A 282 -1.88 13.15 6.48
C PHE A 282 -2.09 13.70 7.88
N LEU A 283 -3.05 14.60 8.00
CA LEU A 283 -3.50 15.17 9.26
C LEU A 283 -4.75 14.45 9.76
N ILE A 284 -4.73 14.02 11.02
CA ILE A 284 -5.88 13.59 11.79
C ILE A 284 -6.28 14.76 12.70
N LYS A 285 -7.48 15.26 12.59
CA LYS A 285 -7.97 16.34 13.46
C LYS A 285 -8.51 15.78 14.78
N LYS A 286 -8.45 16.62 15.82
CA LYS A 286 -9.10 16.31 17.09
C LYS A 286 -10.55 15.87 16.88
N GLY A 287 -10.94 14.74 17.49
CA GLY A 287 -12.26 14.13 17.40
C GLY A 287 -12.43 13.14 16.24
N GLU A 288 -11.55 13.14 15.25
CA GLU A 288 -11.58 12.15 14.17
C GLU A 288 -11.05 10.79 14.66
N ARG A 289 -11.43 9.72 13.96
CA ARG A 289 -11.04 8.34 14.25
C ARG A 289 -10.43 7.70 13.01
N LEU A 290 -9.64 6.66 13.20
CA LEU A 290 -9.27 5.75 12.14
C LEU A 290 -10.18 4.54 12.18
N ARG A 291 -10.61 4.09 11.01
CA ARG A 291 -11.30 2.84 10.79
C ARG A 291 -10.30 1.83 10.25
N VAL A 292 -10.31 0.63 10.81
CA VAL A 292 -9.55 -0.52 10.31
C VAL A 292 -10.54 -1.57 9.84
N ASP A 293 -10.48 -1.93 8.57
CA ASP A 293 -11.22 -3.04 8.00
C ASP A 293 -10.30 -4.25 7.88
N ILE A 294 -10.75 -5.40 8.33
CA ILE A 294 -10.06 -6.67 8.25
C ILE A 294 -10.93 -7.64 7.45
N ALA A 295 -10.33 -8.28 6.44
CA ALA A 295 -11.00 -9.26 5.58
C ALA A 295 -9.98 -10.31 5.10
N SER A 296 -10.36 -11.18 4.17
CA SER A 296 -9.44 -12.16 3.58
C SER A 296 -9.17 -11.93 2.08
N ALA A 297 -9.69 -10.87 1.51
CA ALA A 297 -9.44 -10.49 0.12
C ALA A 297 -9.81 -9.03 -0.13
N ASN A 298 -9.29 -8.50 -1.22
CA ASN A 298 -9.82 -7.37 -1.96
C ASN A 298 -9.76 -7.75 -3.45
N ALA A 299 -10.85 -8.29 -3.96
CA ALA A 299 -10.87 -8.93 -5.29
C ALA A 299 -10.69 -7.97 -6.47
N GLU A 300 -10.76 -6.65 -6.24
CA GLU A 300 -10.47 -5.63 -7.26
C GLU A 300 -8.96 -5.44 -7.48
N HIS A 301 -8.15 -5.66 -6.42
CA HIS A 301 -6.72 -5.34 -6.44
C HIS A 301 -5.82 -6.57 -6.32
N TYR A 302 -6.29 -7.63 -5.65
CA TYR A 302 -5.48 -8.80 -5.35
C TYR A 302 -6.12 -10.08 -5.86
N VAL A 303 -5.29 -11.03 -6.26
CA VAL A 303 -5.75 -12.36 -6.65
C VAL A 303 -6.39 -13.06 -5.45
N ARG A 304 -7.55 -13.68 -5.67
CA ARG A 304 -8.30 -14.40 -4.63
C ARG A 304 -7.52 -15.60 -4.13
N HIS A 305 -7.26 -15.68 -2.84
CA HIS A 305 -6.62 -16.84 -2.24
C HIS A 305 -7.59 -18.02 -2.17
N THR A 306 -7.09 -19.21 -2.45
CA THR A 306 -7.90 -20.45 -2.50
C THR A 306 -8.07 -21.13 -1.17
N ASN A 307 -7.44 -20.61 -0.09
CA ASN A 307 -7.37 -21.20 1.24
C ASN A 307 -6.68 -22.57 1.25
N GLN A 308 -5.72 -22.75 0.37
CA GLN A 308 -4.89 -23.96 0.28
C GLN A 308 -3.42 -23.59 0.21
N LYS A 309 -2.59 -24.40 0.86
CA LYS A 309 -1.13 -24.30 0.78
C LYS A 309 -0.61 -24.66 -0.60
N GLY A 310 0.50 -24.04 -1.01
CA GLY A 310 1.21 -24.32 -2.27
C GLY A 310 1.05 -23.22 -3.31
N LEU A 311 1.61 -23.48 -4.49
CA LEU A 311 1.61 -22.48 -5.57
C LEU A 311 0.21 -22.24 -6.09
N TYR A 312 -0.21 -20.98 -6.03
CA TYR A 312 -1.54 -20.55 -6.52
C TYR A 312 -1.77 -20.96 -7.98
N SER A 313 -0.75 -20.87 -8.84
CA SER A 313 -0.82 -21.22 -10.25
C SER A 313 -1.17 -22.71 -10.52
N GLU A 314 -0.90 -23.59 -9.55
CA GLU A 314 -1.15 -25.04 -9.66
C GLU A 314 -2.48 -25.47 -9.03
N GLN A 315 -3.14 -24.59 -8.28
CA GLN A 315 -4.38 -24.90 -7.58
C GLN A 315 -5.58 -24.91 -8.52
N THR A 316 -6.40 -25.95 -8.41
CA THR A 316 -7.59 -26.14 -9.24
C THR A 316 -8.91 -26.06 -8.47
N THR A 317 -8.84 -26.05 -7.14
CA THR A 317 -9.99 -25.99 -6.24
C THR A 317 -9.76 -24.86 -5.22
N ALA A 318 -10.81 -24.54 -4.46
CA ALA A 318 -10.72 -23.62 -3.34
C ALA A 318 -11.53 -24.17 -2.15
N LYS A 319 -11.13 -23.79 -0.94
CA LYS A 319 -11.81 -24.14 0.32
C LYS A 319 -12.45 -22.88 0.91
N ILE A 320 -13.52 -23.05 1.65
CA ILE A 320 -14.05 -21.98 2.52
C ILE A 320 -13.24 -22.01 3.82
N ALA A 321 -12.82 -20.85 4.30
CA ALA A 321 -12.05 -20.72 5.54
C ALA A 321 -12.89 -20.12 6.67
N GLN A 322 -12.69 -20.61 7.89
CA GLN A 322 -13.12 -19.97 9.12
C GLN A 322 -11.92 -19.25 9.73
N ASN A 323 -11.92 -17.93 9.63
CA ASN A 323 -10.85 -17.08 10.11
C ASN A 323 -11.26 -16.37 11.40
N THR A 324 -10.38 -16.35 12.39
CA THR A 324 -10.62 -15.69 13.68
C THR A 324 -9.59 -14.60 13.90
N VAL A 325 -10.05 -13.43 14.31
CA VAL A 325 -9.22 -12.28 14.70
C VAL A 325 -9.43 -11.98 16.18
N TYR A 326 -8.35 -11.85 16.91
CA TYR A 326 -8.30 -11.52 18.34
C TYR A 326 -7.95 -10.03 18.46
N LEU A 327 -8.97 -9.18 18.50
CA LEU A 327 -8.81 -7.72 18.47
C LEU A 327 -8.08 -7.18 19.70
N GLN A 328 -8.26 -7.83 20.86
CA GLN A 328 -7.56 -7.46 22.11
C GLN A 328 -6.04 -7.58 22.02
N ASP A 329 -5.53 -8.44 21.12
CA ASP A 329 -4.10 -8.69 20.91
C ASP A 329 -3.61 -8.09 19.57
N SER A 330 -4.47 -7.29 18.92
CA SER A 330 -4.22 -6.69 17.61
C SER A 330 -4.09 -5.17 17.73
N THR A 331 -3.19 -4.58 16.94
CA THR A 331 -2.87 -3.15 17.04
C THR A 331 -2.66 -2.51 15.67
N LEU A 332 -2.98 -1.22 15.59
CA LEU A 332 -2.55 -0.32 14.53
C LEU A 332 -1.42 0.57 15.08
N VAL A 333 -0.32 0.69 14.35
CA VAL A 333 0.86 1.46 14.74
C VAL A 333 1.05 2.63 13.79
N LEU A 334 1.15 3.84 14.36
CA LEU A 334 1.26 5.09 13.63
C LEU A 334 2.51 5.86 14.03
N PRO A 335 3.32 6.35 13.06
CA PRO A 335 4.33 7.37 13.31
C PRO A 335 3.65 8.75 13.33
N ILE A 336 3.54 9.37 14.50
CA ILE A 336 2.85 10.65 14.65
C ILE A 336 3.78 11.76 15.19
N SER A 337 3.47 12.99 14.81
CA SER A 337 3.94 14.22 15.47
C SER A 337 2.73 15.07 15.86
N CYS A 338 2.88 15.83 16.94
CA CYS A 338 1.84 16.70 17.50
C CYS A 338 2.26 18.16 17.41
#